data_37599d673e1845dad5b8e9a0a5fcda00
#
_entry.id   37599d673e1845dad5b8e9a0a5fcda00
#
_cell.length_a   1.000
_cell.length_b   1.000
_cell.length_c   1.000
_cell.angle_alpha   90.00
_cell.angle_beta   90.00
_cell.angle_gamma   90.00
#
_symmetry.space_group_name_H-M   'P 1'
#
loop_
_entity.id
_entity.type
_entity.pdbx_description
1 polymer ?
#
loop_
_entity_poly.entity_id
_entity_poly.type
_entity_poly.pdbx_seq_one_letter_code
_entity_poly.pdbx_strand_id
1 'polypeptide(L)'
;MMVKVAVKQLRRTWRVWVGALVMVIVGATGITAVRLHLATASTMPSEKARAIFSLAYGEIAFLIVASVAMLASTARYAVAATRAEYARLQLVGVLPRQVFTIVLVQLLSVGVIGVVLGCGLGIVCAQPMLDYTVHQTTLQQTVPVVYLAHSIVISALIVLVVTLFSGVRFARAASLM
;
A
#
# COMPACT_ATOMS: atom_id res chain seq x y z
N MET A 1 -6.90 -25.58 5.37
CA MET A 1 -6.47 -25.64 6.79
C MET A 1 -5.51 -24.48 7.11
N MET A 2 -4.47 -24.22 6.33
CA MET A 2 -3.45 -23.18 6.56
C MET A 2 -3.99 -21.77 6.70
N VAL A 3 -4.97 -21.36 5.86
CA VAL A 3 -5.57 -20.02 5.91
C VAL A 3 -6.25 -19.74 7.27
N LYS A 4 -6.96 -20.74 7.82
CA LYS A 4 -7.59 -20.56 9.15
C LYS A 4 -6.55 -20.37 10.26
N VAL A 5 -5.41 -21.06 10.17
CA VAL A 5 -4.29 -20.90 11.12
C VAL A 5 -3.67 -19.52 10.97
N ALA A 6 -3.41 -19.06 9.73
CA ALA A 6 -2.85 -17.74 9.44
C ALA A 6 -3.74 -16.60 9.97
N VAL A 7 -5.06 -16.68 9.75
CA VAL A 7 -6.02 -15.67 10.25
C VAL A 7 -6.11 -15.68 11.78
N LYS A 8 -6.12 -16.86 12.41
CA LYS A 8 -6.13 -16.97 13.88
C LYS A 8 -4.85 -16.37 14.49
N GLN A 9 -3.71 -16.63 13.85
CA GLN A 9 -2.42 -16.09 14.28
C GLN A 9 -2.35 -14.59 14.05
N LEU A 10 -2.83 -14.07 12.90
CA LEU A 10 -2.92 -12.64 12.62
C LEU A 10 -3.74 -11.91 13.71
N ARG A 11 -4.86 -12.50 14.12
CA ARG A 11 -5.69 -11.94 15.21
C ARG A 11 -4.96 -11.89 16.55
N ARG A 12 -4.04 -12.82 16.81
CA ARG A 12 -3.22 -12.85 18.04
C ARG A 12 -2.08 -11.84 17.98
N THR A 13 -1.46 -11.66 16.81
CA THR A 13 -0.28 -10.80 16.60
C THR A 13 -0.64 -9.48 15.90
N TRP A 14 -1.93 -9.11 15.84
CA TRP A 14 -2.41 -7.95 15.08
C TRP A 14 -1.64 -6.65 15.40
N ARG A 15 -1.27 -6.45 16.67
CA ARG A 15 -0.52 -5.26 17.12
C ARG A 15 0.79 -5.07 16.37
N VAL A 16 1.43 -6.16 16.00
CA VAL A 16 2.70 -6.13 15.25
C VAL A 16 2.48 -5.71 13.80
N TRP A 17 1.30 -6.03 13.25
CA TRP A 17 0.94 -5.73 11.86
C TRP A 17 0.29 -4.38 11.65
N VAL A 18 -0.09 -3.67 12.74
CA VAL A 18 -0.70 -2.33 12.66
C VAL A 18 0.20 -1.35 11.91
N GLY A 19 1.51 -1.35 12.17
CA GLY A 19 2.45 -0.49 11.46
C GLY A 19 2.43 -0.72 9.94
N ALA A 20 2.44 -2.00 9.51
CA ALA A 20 2.35 -2.34 8.10
C ALA A 20 0.99 -1.94 7.50
N LEU A 21 -0.11 -2.13 8.23
CA LEU A 21 -1.45 -1.72 7.82
C LEU A 21 -1.53 -0.21 7.59
N VAL A 22 -1.05 0.59 8.53
CA VAL A 22 -1.03 2.06 8.42
C VAL A 22 -0.22 2.48 7.19
N MET A 23 0.94 1.87 6.94
CA MET A 23 1.77 2.19 5.77
C MET A 23 1.09 1.85 4.46
N VAL A 24 0.37 0.73 4.39
CA VAL A 24 -0.42 0.37 3.19
C VAL A 24 -1.55 1.38 2.98
N ILE A 25 -2.26 1.78 4.07
CA ILE A 25 -3.33 2.79 3.99
C ILE A 25 -2.77 4.12 3.45
N VAL A 26 -1.69 4.63 4.03
CA VAL A 26 -1.08 5.91 3.61
C VAL A 26 -0.60 5.84 2.16
N GLY A 27 0.09 4.77 1.77
CA GLY A 27 0.55 4.57 0.40
C GLY A 27 -0.61 4.49 -0.60
N ALA A 28 -1.66 3.73 -0.27
CA ALA A 28 -2.85 3.61 -1.11
C ALA A 28 -3.63 4.93 -1.23
N THR A 29 -3.75 5.68 -0.13
CA THR A 29 -4.36 7.02 -0.13
C THR A 29 -3.64 7.96 -1.07
N GLY A 30 -2.32 8.10 -0.94
CA GLY A 30 -1.52 8.98 -1.78
C GLY A 30 -1.56 8.59 -3.25
N ILE A 31 -1.29 7.32 -3.57
CA ILE A 31 -1.29 6.83 -4.96
C ILE A 31 -2.68 7.00 -5.60
N THR A 32 -3.77 6.76 -4.87
CA THR A 32 -5.12 6.93 -5.39
C THR A 32 -5.44 8.40 -5.64
N ALA A 33 -5.11 9.30 -4.72
CA ALA A 33 -5.33 10.74 -4.89
C ALA A 33 -4.57 11.27 -6.11
N VAL A 34 -3.27 10.95 -6.24
CA VAL A 34 -2.45 11.42 -7.36
C VAL A 34 -2.91 10.83 -8.70
N ARG A 35 -3.37 9.57 -8.71
CA ARG A 35 -3.96 8.96 -9.91
C ARG A 35 -5.25 9.65 -10.35
N LEU A 36 -6.06 10.11 -9.41
CA LEU A 36 -7.25 10.93 -9.73
C LEU A 36 -6.86 12.32 -10.24
N HIS A 37 -5.77 12.93 -9.74
CA HIS A 37 -5.21 14.16 -10.31
C HIS A 37 -4.77 13.97 -11.76
N LEU A 38 -4.11 12.86 -12.10
CA LEU A 38 -3.75 12.53 -13.49
C LEU A 38 -4.98 12.36 -14.37
N ALA A 39 -6.02 11.68 -13.87
CA ALA A 39 -7.28 11.53 -14.59
C ALA A 39 -7.96 12.89 -14.85
N THR A 40 -7.92 13.78 -13.88
CA THR A 40 -8.45 15.16 -14.02
C THR A 40 -7.62 15.96 -15.02
N ALA A 41 -6.29 15.88 -14.95
CA ALA A 41 -5.40 16.58 -15.88
C ALA A 41 -5.63 16.17 -17.34
N SER A 42 -5.99 14.91 -17.59
CA SER A 42 -6.28 14.43 -18.96
C SER A 42 -7.53 15.08 -19.59
N THR A 43 -8.39 15.75 -18.80
CA THR A 43 -9.58 16.46 -19.28
C THR A 43 -9.35 17.96 -19.48
N MET A 44 -8.15 18.47 -19.19
CA MET A 44 -7.81 19.89 -19.26
C MET A 44 -7.11 20.28 -20.57
N PRO A 45 -7.10 21.58 -20.94
CA PRO A 45 -6.28 22.12 -22.03
C PRO A 45 -4.79 21.83 -21.81
N SER A 46 -4.05 21.59 -22.90
CA SER A 46 -2.68 21.04 -22.91
C SER A 46 -1.66 21.79 -22.05
N GLU A 47 -1.74 23.11 -21.95
CA GLU A 47 -0.77 23.91 -21.17
C GLU A 47 -0.91 23.69 -19.65
N LYS A 48 -2.14 23.71 -19.14
CA LYS A 48 -2.44 23.49 -17.72
C LYS A 48 -2.22 22.04 -17.33
N ALA A 49 -2.57 21.12 -18.21
CA ALA A 49 -2.37 19.70 -18.02
C ALA A 49 -0.90 19.32 -17.83
N ARG A 50 0.04 19.92 -18.59
CA ARG A 50 1.47 19.62 -18.49
C ARG A 50 2.05 19.85 -17.10
N ALA A 51 1.69 20.94 -16.44
CA ALA A 51 2.16 21.26 -15.10
C ALA A 51 1.69 20.21 -14.08
N ILE A 52 0.41 19.83 -14.13
CA ILE A 52 -0.16 18.81 -13.25
C ILE A 52 0.44 17.44 -13.56
N PHE A 53 0.63 17.07 -14.82
CA PHE A 53 1.26 15.79 -15.20
C PHE A 53 2.69 15.66 -14.67
N SER A 54 3.52 16.70 -14.83
CA SER A 54 4.92 16.64 -14.39
C SER A 54 5.03 16.46 -12.86
N LEU A 55 4.21 17.18 -12.10
CA LEU A 55 4.16 17.05 -10.64
C LEU A 55 3.62 15.67 -10.23
N ALA A 56 2.49 15.24 -10.79
CA ALA A 56 1.85 13.99 -10.43
C ALA A 56 2.71 12.76 -10.75
N TYR A 57 3.47 12.74 -11.84
CA TYR A 57 4.41 11.65 -12.13
C TYR A 57 5.56 11.59 -11.11
N GLY A 58 6.11 12.75 -10.72
CA GLY A 58 7.11 12.84 -9.66
C GLY A 58 6.59 12.34 -8.31
N GLU A 59 5.38 12.76 -7.94
CA GLU A 59 4.72 12.32 -6.72
C GLU A 59 4.44 10.80 -6.69
N ILE A 60 3.94 10.22 -7.80
CA ILE A 60 3.72 8.76 -7.89
C ILE A 60 5.03 8.01 -7.73
N ALA A 61 6.10 8.42 -8.43
CA ALA A 61 7.39 7.78 -8.32
C ALA A 61 7.92 7.83 -6.89
N PHE A 62 7.84 8.99 -6.25
CA PHE A 62 8.24 9.17 -4.85
C PHE A 62 7.40 8.30 -3.91
N LEU A 63 6.06 8.31 -4.06
CA LEU A 63 5.15 7.53 -3.22
C LEU A 63 5.39 6.02 -3.36
N ILE A 64 5.68 5.52 -4.56
CA ILE A 64 6.01 4.11 -4.77
C ILE A 64 7.31 3.76 -4.03
N VAL A 65 8.37 4.54 -4.23
CA VAL A 65 9.68 4.29 -3.57
C VAL A 65 9.54 4.37 -2.06
N ALA A 66 8.89 5.41 -1.53
CA ALA A 66 8.64 5.58 -0.11
C ALA A 66 7.80 4.42 0.46
N SER A 67 6.74 4.00 -0.23
CA SER A 67 5.89 2.88 0.19
C SER A 67 6.67 1.56 0.23
N VAL A 68 7.51 1.28 -0.77
CA VAL A 68 8.38 0.09 -0.78
C VAL A 68 9.33 0.11 0.41
N ALA A 69 10.01 1.23 0.66
CA ALA A 69 10.97 1.35 1.75
C ALA A 69 10.31 1.20 3.12
N MET A 70 9.18 1.88 3.35
CA MET A 70 8.44 1.84 4.60
C MET A 70 7.81 0.46 4.86
N LEU A 71 7.18 -0.14 3.84
CA LEU A 71 6.63 -1.50 3.95
C LEU A 71 7.74 -2.53 4.20
N ALA A 72 8.88 -2.40 3.54
CA ALA A 72 10.03 -3.28 3.77
C ALA A 72 10.51 -3.18 5.22
N SER A 73 10.61 -1.98 5.78
CA SER A 73 11.07 -1.79 7.16
C SER A 73 10.04 -2.30 8.18
N THR A 74 8.76 -2.02 8.00
CA THR A 74 7.69 -2.50 8.90
C THR A 74 7.50 -4.03 8.82
N ALA A 75 7.59 -4.62 7.63
CA ALA A 75 7.54 -6.06 7.46
C ALA A 75 8.74 -6.76 8.12
N ARG A 76 9.94 -6.18 8.02
CA ARG A 76 11.13 -6.64 8.75
C ARG A 76 10.88 -6.69 10.25
N TYR A 77 10.37 -5.59 10.79
CA TYR A 77 10.07 -5.49 12.22
C TYR A 77 9.02 -6.50 12.65
N ALA A 78 7.94 -6.66 11.88
CA ALA A 78 6.87 -7.61 12.16
C ALA A 78 7.40 -9.06 12.18
N VAL A 79 8.20 -9.44 11.19
CA VAL A 79 8.82 -10.79 11.14
C VAL A 79 9.79 -10.99 12.30
N ALA A 80 10.63 -10.00 12.62
CA ALA A 80 11.57 -10.09 13.73
C ALA A 80 10.84 -10.25 15.08
N ALA A 81 9.75 -9.50 15.30
CA ALA A 81 8.95 -9.58 16.51
C ALA A 81 8.21 -10.93 16.69
N THR A 82 7.90 -11.62 15.59
CA THR A 82 7.21 -12.93 15.60
C THR A 82 8.14 -14.13 15.41
N ARG A 83 9.45 -13.88 15.35
CA ARG A 83 10.48 -14.91 15.08
C ARG A 83 10.40 -16.10 16.03
N ALA A 84 10.24 -15.84 17.32
CA ALA A 84 10.15 -16.89 18.35
C ALA A 84 8.90 -17.79 18.15
N GLU A 85 7.79 -17.22 17.67
CA GLU A 85 6.58 -18.00 17.39
C GLU A 85 6.77 -18.90 16.16
N TYR A 86 7.43 -18.42 15.12
CA TYR A 86 7.73 -19.21 13.92
C TYR A 86 8.72 -20.33 14.24
N ALA A 87 9.74 -20.07 15.05
CA ALA A 87 10.67 -21.11 15.52
C ALA A 87 9.93 -22.21 16.31
N ARG A 88 9.02 -21.85 17.20
CA ARG A 88 8.18 -22.83 17.93
C ARG A 88 7.32 -23.68 16.98
N LEU A 89 6.76 -23.10 15.94
CA LEU A 89 5.99 -23.84 14.94
C LEU A 89 6.86 -24.85 14.18
N GLN A 90 8.11 -24.51 13.88
CA GLN A 90 9.05 -25.41 13.24
C GLN A 90 9.46 -26.58 14.16
N LEU A 91 9.62 -26.31 15.45
CA LEU A 91 9.88 -27.39 16.46
C LEU A 91 8.72 -28.39 16.55
N VAL A 92 7.48 -27.98 16.27
CA VAL A 92 6.30 -28.87 16.24
C VAL A 92 6.16 -29.57 14.87
N GLY A 93 7.13 -29.40 13.95
CA GLY A 93 7.17 -30.09 12.65
C GLY A 93 6.52 -29.31 11.50
N VAL A 94 6.25 -28.02 11.66
CA VAL A 94 5.76 -27.19 10.54
C VAL A 94 6.89 -26.95 9.54
N LEU A 95 6.66 -27.31 8.26
CA LEU A 95 7.64 -27.16 7.19
C LEU A 95 7.93 -25.66 6.91
N PRO A 96 9.17 -25.29 6.53
CA PRO A 96 9.53 -23.91 6.17
C PRO A 96 8.62 -23.30 5.10
N ARG A 97 8.19 -24.09 4.11
CA ARG A 97 7.23 -23.64 3.08
C ARG A 97 5.86 -23.25 3.66
N GLN A 98 5.45 -23.92 4.73
CA GLN A 98 4.18 -23.60 5.39
C GLN A 98 4.29 -22.30 6.19
N VAL A 99 5.42 -22.04 6.84
CA VAL A 99 5.70 -20.76 7.51
C VAL A 99 5.69 -19.62 6.48
N PHE A 100 6.35 -19.81 5.33
CA PHE A 100 6.31 -18.85 4.21
C PHE A 100 4.87 -18.52 3.80
N THR A 101 4.04 -19.55 3.61
CA THR A 101 2.64 -19.37 3.22
C THR A 101 1.83 -18.63 4.28
N ILE A 102 2.05 -18.92 5.58
CA ILE A 102 1.38 -18.23 6.69
C ILE A 102 1.72 -16.74 6.66
N VAL A 103 3.00 -16.38 6.56
CA VAL A 103 3.45 -14.98 6.51
C VAL A 103 2.88 -14.26 5.28
N LEU A 104 2.88 -14.92 4.12
CA LEU A 104 2.36 -14.36 2.88
C LEU A 104 0.86 -14.10 2.96
N VAL A 105 0.07 -15.01 3.54
CA VAL A 105 -1.38 -14.84 3.74
C VAL A 105 -1.65 -13.70 4.72
N GLN A 106 -0.88 -13.57 5.80
CA GLN A 106 -1.01 -12.47 6.75
C GLN A 106 -0.74 -11.12 6.06
N LEU A 107 0.34 -11.03 5.30
CA LEU A 107 0.70 -9.82 4.56
C LEU A 107 -0.36 -9.47 3.51
N LEU A 108 -0.86 -10.45 2.76
CA LEU A 108 -1.91 -10.27 1.78
C LEU A 108 -3.20 -9.76 2.43
N SER A 109 -3.57 -10.33 3.58
CA SER A 109 -4.76 -9.89 4.34
C SER A 109 -4.63 -8.43 4.77
N VAL A 110 -3.47 -8.06 5.33
CA VAL A 110 -3.16 -6.67 5.72
C VAL A 110 -3.15 -5.76 4.49
N GLY A 111 -2.56 -6.23 3.38
CA GLY A 111 -2.53 -5.51 2.11
C GLY A 111 -3.91 -5.21 1.56
N VAL A 112 -4.78 -6.21 1.49
CA VAL A 112 -6.16 -6.05 0.97
C VAL A 112 -6.96 -5.08 1.84
N ILE A 113 -6.94 -5.24 3.17
CA ILE A 113 -7.65 -4.34 4.10
C ILE A 113 -7.10 -2.91 3.95
N GLY A 114 -5.77 -2.76 3.94
CA GLY A 114 -5.11 -1.46 3.81
C GLY A 114 -5.41 -0.76 2.49
N VAL A 115 -5.47 -1.51 1.37
CA VAL A 115 -5.82 -0.98 0.05
C VAL A 115 -7.26 -0.51 0.00
N VAL A 116 -8.22 -1.29 0.52
CA VAL A 116 -9.64 -0.90 0.53
C VAL A 116 -9.83 0.40 1.33
N LEU A 117 -9.28 0.46 2.54
CA LEU A 117 -9.36 1.66 3.38
C LEU A 117 -8.60 2.85 2.77
N GLY A 118 -7.40 2.62 2.25
CA GLY A 118 -6.57 3.65 1.66
C GLY A 118 -7.14 4.22 0.35
N CYS A 119 -7.69 3.39 -0.53
CA CYS A 119 -8.38 3.88 -1.72
C CYS A 119 -9.63 4.70 -1.36
N GLY A 120 -10.40 4.26 -0.35
CA GLY A 120 -11.53 5.05 0.16
C GLY A 120 -11.12 6.42 0.68
N LEU A 121 -10.07 6.47 1.51
CA LEU A 121 -9.50 7.74 1.98
C LEU A 121 -8.91 8.57 0.84
N GLY A 122 -8.26 7.94 -0.14
CA GLY A 122 -7.69 8.61 -1.31
C GLY A 122 -8.74 9.33 -2.15
N ILE A 123 -9.93 8.76 -2.30
CA ILE A 123 -11.07 9.41 -2.96
C ILE A 123 -11.49 10.67 -2.19
N VAL A 124 -11.60 10.59 -0.87
CA VAL A 124 -12.00 11.72 -0.02
C VAL A 124 -10.93 12.82 -0.01
N CYS A 125 -9.64 12.45 0.02
CA CYS A 125 -8.53 13.39 0.08
C CYS A 125 -8.15 13.97 -1.29
N ALA A 126 -8.64 13.42 -2.41
CA ALA A 126 -8.24 13.85 -3.74
C ALA A 126 -8.59 15.32 -4.03
N GLN A 127 -9.79 15.78 -3.66
CA GLN A 127 -10.20 17.18 -3.91
C GLN A 127 -9.35 18.19 -3.11
N PRO A 128 -9.21 18.09 -1.77
CA PRO A 128 -8.40 19.04 -1.01
C PRO A 128 -6.92 19.02 -1.40
N MET A 129 -6.37 17.87 -1.78
CA MET A 129 -4.99 17.78 -2.28
C MET A 129 -4.84 18.49 -3.64
N LEU A 130 -5.81 18.31 -4.55
CA LEU A 130 -5.79 19.01 -5.84
C LEU A 130 -5.89 20.52 -5.64
N ASP A 131 -6.80 20.99 -4.80
CA ASP A 131 -6.97 22.41 -4.51
C ASP A 131 -5.68 23.02 -3.94
N TYR A 132 -5.01 22.31 -3.02
CA TYR A 132 -3.72 22.73 -2.50
C TYR A 132 -2.65 22.83 -3.60
N THR A 133 -2.56 21.84 -4.48
CA THR A 133 -1.60 21.83 -5.60
C THR A 133 -1.88 22.95 -6.59
N VAL A 134 -3.14 23.20 -6.91
CA VAL A 134 -3.57 24.29 -7.81
C VAL A 134 -3.25 25.67 -7.22
N HIS A 135 -3.44 25.88 -5.91
CA HIS A 135 -3.06 27.12 -5.24
C HIS A 135 -1.55 27.39 -5.29
N GLN A 136 -0.72 26.35 -5.21
CA GLN A 136 0.74 26.47 -5.31
C GLN A 136 1.22 26.79 -6.74
N THR A 137 0.45 26.43 -7.76
CA THR A 137 0.82 26.56 -9.19
C THR A 137 0.25 27.81 -9.85
N THR A 138 -0.20 28.83 -9.10
CA THR A 138 -0.78 30.08 -9.66
C THR A 138 -2.03 29.89 -10.55
N LEU A 139 -2.58 28.71 -10.60
CA LEU A 139 -3.84 28.44 -11.28
C LEU A 139 -4.99 28.80 -10.34
N GLN A 140 -5.50 30.03 -10.41
CA GLN A 140 -6.57 30.54 -9.53
C GLN A 140 -7.98 29.97 -9.83
N GLN A 141 -8.10 28.77 -10.35
CA GLN A 141 -9.39 28.15 -10.68
C GLN A 141 -9.56 26.86 -9.89
N THR A 142 -10.69 26.73 -9.19
CA THR A 142 -11.11 25.46 -8.59
C THR A 142 -11.43 24.46 -9.71
N VAL A 143 -10.73 23.34 -9.71
CA VAL A 143 -10.92 22.26 -10.68
C VAL A 143 -11.55 21.08 -9.98
N PRO A 144 -12.75 20.63 -10.40
CA PRO A 144 -13.36 19.44 -9.80
C PRO A 144 -12.57 18.18 -10.18
N VAL A 145 -12.34 17.31 -9.20
CA VAL A 145 -11.69 16.01 -9.43
C VAL A 145 -12.59 15.10 -10.25
N VAL A 146 -12.04 14.51 -11.31
CA VAL A 146 -12.75 13.52 -12.14
C VAL A 146 -12.51 12.11 -11.56
N TYR A 147 -13.56 11.51 -11.03
CA TYR A 147 -13.51 10.19 -10.41
C TYR A 147 -13.67 9.08 -11.47
N LEU A 148 -12.57 8.50 -11.90
CA LEU A 148 -12.55 7.39 -12.85
C LEU A 148 -12.31 6.06 -12.14
N ALA A 149 -13.27 5.15 -12.19
CA ALA A 149 -13.20 3.84 -11.53
C ALA A 149 -11.95 3.05 -11.92
N HIS A 150 -11.52 3.09 -13.19
CA HIS A 150 -10.30 2.40 -13.62
C HIS A 150 -9.03 2.95 -12.93
N SER A 151 -8.96 4.25 -12.64
CA SER A 151 -7.83 4.85 -11.92
C SER A 151 -7.71 4.31 -10.50
N ILE A 152 -8.83 4.09 -9.82
CA ILE A 152 -8.88 3.51 -8.47
C ILE A 152 -8.44 2.03 -8.52
N VAL A 153 -8.92 1.26 -9.49
CA VAL A 153 -8.54 -0.15 -9.66
C VAL A 153 -7.04 -0.27 -9.93
N ILE A 154 -6.48 0.55 -10.81
CA ILE A 154 -5.04 0.54 -11.11
C ILE A 154 -4.24 0.91 -9.85
N SER A 155 -4.67 1.90 -9.09
CA SER A 155 -4.03 2.28 -7.81
C SER A 155 -4.02 1.10 -6.83
N ALA A 156 -5.15 0.43 -6.67
CA ALA A 156 -5.27 -0.75 -5.83
C ALA A 156 -4.31 -1.87 -6.26
N LEU A 157 -4.21 -2.14 -7.56
CA LEU A 157 -3.29 -3.13 -8.11
C LEU A 157 -1.82 -2.75 -7.87
N ILE A 158 -1.44 -1.49 -8.10
CA ILE A 158 -0.07 -1.01 -7.85
C ILE A 158 0.31 -1.25 -6.39
N VAL A 159 -0.54 -0.85 -5.44
CA VAL A 159 -0.26 -0.99 -4.01
C VAL A 159 -0.21 -2.46 -3.60
N LEU A 160 -1.08 -3.32 -4.12
CA LEU A 160 -1.02 -4.77 -3.86
C LEU A 160 0.27 -5.39 -4.38
N VAL A 161 0.70 -5.04 -5.60
CA VAL A 161 1.96 -5.52 -6.17
C VAL A 161 3.15 -5.05 -5.33
N VAL A 162 3.18 -3.79 -4.93
CA VAL A 162 4.22 -3.23 -4.05
C VAL A 162 4.26 -3.97 -2.72
N THR A 163 3.09 -4.23 -2.11
CA THR A 163 2.96 -4.94 -0.84
C THR A 163 3.48 -6.38 -0.96
N LEU A 164 3.09 -7.09 -2.02
CA LEU A 164 3.54 -8.47 -2.26
C LEU A 164 5.05 -8.52 -2.54
N PHE A 165 5.55 -7.64 -3.40
CA PHE A 165 6.98 -7.60 -3.75
C PHE A 165 7.85 -7.32 -2.52
N SER A 166 7.45 -6.36 -1.70
CA SER A 166 8.15 -6.05 -0.44
C SER A 166 8.09 -7.22 0.53
N GLY A 167 6.96 -7.94 0.60
CA GLY A 167 6.73 -9.01 1.57
C GLY A 167 7.36 -10.35 1.22
N VAL A 168 7.48 -10.69 -0.06
CA VAL A 168 8.04 -12.00 -0.51
C VAL A 168 9.47 -12.20 -0.01
N ARG A 169 10.31 -11.16 -0.03
CA ARG A 169 11.70 -11.23 0.45
C ARG A 169 11.74 -11.56 1.94
N PHE A 170 10.84 -11.00 2.75
CA PHE A 170 10.79 -11.22 4.20
C PHE A 170 10.13 -12.55 4.56
N ALA A 171 9.13 -12.98 3.81
CA ALA A 171 8.53 -14.28 3.97
C ALA A 171 9.55 -15.40 3.71
N ARG A 172 10.44 -15.23 2.72
CA ARG A 172 11.58 -16.14 2.49
C ARG A 172 12.56 -16.12 3.65
N ALA A 173 12.92 -14.96 4.16
CA ALA A 173 13.82 -14.86 5.30
C ALA A 173 13.24 -15.53 6.56
N ALA A 174 11.93 -15.42 6.80
CA ALA A 174 11.25 -16.09 7.92
C ALA A 174 11.20 -17.61 7.77
N SER A 175 11.21 -18.16 6.55
CA SER A 175 11.14 -19.60 6.29
C SER A 175 12.50 -20.30 6.40
N LEU A 176 13.61 -19.56 6.40
CA LEU A 176 14.97 -20.09 6.45
C LEU A 176 15.55 -20.09 7.88
N MET A 177 14.74 -19.77 8.87
CA MET A 177 15.08 -19.78 10.29
C MET A 177 14.68 -21.10 10.94
#